data_bb90d33f61bae701c65545e6669d5ac3
#
_entry.id   bb90d33f61bae701c65545e6669d5ac3
#
_cell.length_a   1.000
_cell.length_b   1.000
_cell.length_c   1.000
_cell.angle_alpha   90.00
_cell.angle_beta   90.00
_cell.angle_gamma   90.00
#
_symmetry.space_group_name_H-M   'P 1'
#
loop_
_entity.id
_entity.type
_entity.pdbx_description
1 polymer ?
#
loop_
_entity_poly.entity_id
_entity_poly.type
_entity_poly.pdbx_seq_one_letter_code
_entity_poly.pdbx_strand_id
1 'polypeptide(L)'
;MNSKRFSLVIDKPIKNFKKIITVDSDKSISIRSFLLGSISQGISLINNVLESEDVFSTINCLKKLNIKISYLGNKTYKVFGKGLGSYKAKSNSKLNFGNSGTLARLLTGIITSTP
;
A
#
# COMPACT_ATOMS: atom_id res chain seq x y z
N MET A 1 -8.67 12.21 -25.98
CA MET A 1 -9.23 10.97 -25.40
C MET A 1 -10.76 10.99 -25.54
N ASN A 2 -11.32 10.07 -26.30
CA ASN A 2 -12.78 9.88 -26.31
C ASN A 2 -13.20 9.17 -25.05
N SER A 3 -13.67 9.91 -24.05
CA SER A 3 -14.33 9.29 -22.89
C SER A 3 -15.67 8.74 -23.37
N LYS A 4 -15.78 7.42 -23.46
CA LYS A 4 -17.09 6.78 -23.68
C LYS A 4 -17.96 7.10 -22.47
N ARG A 5 -18.93 7.99 -22.64
CA ARG A 5 -19.96 8.21 -21.64
C ARG A 5 -20.90 7.01 -21.64
N PHE A 6 -21.13 6.44 -20.49
CA PHE A 6 -22.19 5.45 -20.31
C PHE A 6 -23.13 5.93 -19.22
N SER A 7 -24.38 5.57 -19.31
CA SER A 7 -25.37 5.79 -18.26
C SER A 7 -25.85 4.45 -17.75
N LEU A 8 -25.95 4.35 -16.44
CA LEU A 8 -26.52 3.19 -15.75
C LEU A 8 -27.88 3.59 -15.19
N VAL A 9 -28.94 2.90 -15.61
CA VAL A 9 -30.28 3.09 -15.06
C VAL A 9 -30.61 1.89 -14.19
N ILE A 10 -30.94 2.13 -12.92
CA ILE A 10 -31.42 1.11 -11.99
C ILE A 10 -32.90 1.40 -11.74
N ASP A 11 -33.78 0.65 -12.39
CA ASP A 11 -35.22 0.84 -12.44
C ASP A 11 -36.01 -0.12 -11.53
N LYS A 12 -35.34 -1.13 -10.99
CA LYS A 12 -35.98 -2.15 -10.15
C LYS A 12 -35.15 -2.48 -8.91
N PRO A 13 -35.82 -2.73 -7.77
CA PRO A 13 -35.10 -3.22 -6.59
C PRO A 13 -34.58 -4.63 -6.82
N ILE A 14 -33.36 -4.90 -6.35
CA ILE A 14 -32.77 -6.24 -6.38
C ILE A 14 -33.45 -7.08 -5.28
N LYS A 15 -34.09 -8.17 -5.67
CA LYS A 15 -34.65 -9.16 -4.76
C LYS A 15 -33.78 -10.41 -4.75
N ASN A 16 -33.54 -10.98 -3.58
CA ASN A 16 -32.82 -12.26 -3.42
C ASN A 16 -31.43 -12.25 -4.07
N PHE A 17 -30.61 -11.28 -3.69
CA PHE A 17 -29.22 -11.19 -4.19
C PHE A 17 -28.30 -12.13 -3.39
N LYS A 18 -27.73 -13.11 -4.08
CA LYS A 18 -26.64 -13.96 -3.56
C LYS A 18 -25.60 -14.13 -4.66
N LYS A 19 -24.56 -13.32 -4.59
CA LYS A 19 -23.47 -13.34 -5.58
C LYS A 19 -22.13 -13.05 -4.91
N ILE A 20 -21.12 -13.78 -5.32
CA ILE A 20 -19.74 -13.46 -4.96
C ILE A 20 -19.19 -12.58 -6.06
N ILE A 21 -18.69 -11.41 -5.69
CA ILE A 21 -18.00 -10.49 -6.61
C ILE A 21 -16.55 -10.33 -6.18
N THR A 22 -15.67 -10.26 -7.16
CA THR A 22 -14.27 -9.89 -6.93
C THR A 22 -14.12 -8.43 -7.31
N VAL A 23 -13.60 -7.63 -6.39
CA VAL A 23 -13.31 -6.21 -6.63
C VAL A 23 -11.82 -6.02 -6.86
N ASP A 24 -11.47 -4.93 -7.52
CA ASP A 24 -10.07 -4.54 -7.68
C ASP A 24 -9.43 -4.23 -6.32
N SER A 25 -8.09 -4.33 -6.31
CA SER A 25 -7.29 -3.97 -5.15
C SER A 25 -7.40 -2.49 -4.83
N ASP A 26 -7.36 -2.14 -3.55
CA ASP A 26 -7.44 -0.77 -3.07
C ASP A 26 -6.04 -0.18 -2.81
N LYS A 27 -5.83 1.07 -3.23
CA LYS A 27 -4.57 1.79 -3.06
C LYS A 27 -4.23 2.02 -1.59
N SER A 28 -5.17 2.50 -0.82
CA SER A 28 -4.95 2.85 0.59
C SER A 28 -4.73 1.61 1.44
N ILE A 29 -5.44 0.53 1.16
CA ILE A 29 -5.21 -0.77 1.81
C ILE A 29 -3.83 -1.31 1.45
N SER A 30 -3.43 -1.22 0.17
CA SER A 30 -2.09 -1.64 -0.25
C SER A 30 -0.98 -0.87 0.48
N ILE A 31 -1.07 0.47 0.56
CA ILE A 31 -0.12 1.30 1.31
C ILE A 31 -0.05 0.88 2.78
N ARG A 32 -1.20 0.75 3.45
CA ARG A 32 -1.26 0.36 4.86
C ARG A 32 -0.68 -1.02 5.11
N SER A 33 -0.90 -1.96 4.20
CA SER A 33 -0.34 -3.32 4.29
C SER A 33 1.19 -3.31 4.29
N PHE A 34 1.81 -2.50 3.44
CA PHE A 34 3.27 -2.33 3.45
C PHE A 34 3.77 -1.67 4.74
N LEU A 35 3.09 -0.62 5.21
CA LEU A 35 3.47 0.06 6.45
C LEU A 35 3.36 -0.86 7.66
N LEU A 36 2.24 -1.55 7.82
CA LEU A 36 2.03 -2.52 8.90
C LEU A 36 3.01 -3.69 8.81
N GLY A 37 3.22 -4.24 7.62
CA GLY A 37 4.20 -5.30 7.41
C GLY A 37 5.61 -4.88 7.77
N SER A 38 5.98 -3.63 7.56
CA SER A 38 7.31 -3.10 7.87
C SER A 38 7.60 -2.95 9.37
N ILE A 39 6.58 -2.63 10.15
CA ILE A 39 6.68 -2.47 11.63
C ILE A 39 6.29 -3.75 12.39
N SER A 40 5.82 -4.76 11.71
CA SER A 40 5.62 -6.10 12.28
C SER A 40 6.97 -6.78 12.51
N GLN A 41 7.01 -7.76 13.39
CA GLN A 41 8.17 -8.65 13.51
C GLN A 41 7.99 -9.86 12.60
N GLY A 42 8.99 -10.12 11.75
CA GLY A 42 8.98 -11.28 10.85
C GLY A 42 8.56 -10.94 9.43
N ILE A 43 8.02 -11.92 8.72
CA ILE A 43 7.71 -11.83 7.30
C ILE A 43 6.20 -11.69 7.10
N SER A 44 5.81 -10.67 6.35
CA SER A 44 4.45 -10.47 5.86
C SER A 44 4.36 -10.73 4.37
N LEU A 45 3.35 -11.47 3.94
CA LEU A 45 2.97 -11.63 2.53
C LEU A 45 1.78 -10.72 2.23
N ILE A 46 1.92 -9.91 1.20
CA ILE A 46 0.87 -9.01 0.74
C ILE A 46 0.48 -9.43 -0.67
N ASN A 47 -0.74 -9.91 -0.81
CA ASN A 47 -1.29 -10.40 -2.08
C ASN A 47 -2.22 -9.36 -2.69
N ASN A 48 -2.37 -9.42 -4.01
CA ASN A 48 -3.27 -8.56 -4.77
C ASN A 48 -3.04 -7.06 -4.51
N VAL A 49 -1.79 -6.64 -4.55
CA VAL A 49 -1.39 -5.25 -4.37
C VAL A 49 -1.85 -4.41 -5.56
N LEU A 50 -2.40 -3.21 -5.30
CA LEU A 50 -2.61 -2.24 -6.36
C LEU A 50 -1.26 -1.60 -6.74
N GLU A 51 -0.76 -1.96 -7.92
CA GLU A 51 0.53 -1.45 -8.42
C GLU A 51 0.35 -0.06 -9.03
N SER A 52 0.26 0.95 -8.17
CA SER A 52 0.13 2.36 -8.52
C SER A 52 1.39 3.14 -8.12
N GLU A 53 1.54 4.35 -8.65
CA GLU A 53 2.67 5.24 -8.30
C GLU A 53 2.78 5.47 -6.79
N ASP A 54 1.64 5.64 -6.10
CA ASP A 54 1.61 5.86 -4.65
C ASP A 54 2.14 4.65 -3.89
N VAL A 55 1.81 3.44 -4.34
CA VAL A 55 2.30 2.19 -3.72
C VAL A 55 3.80 2.01 -4.00
N PHE A 56 4.26 2.32 -5.21
CA PHE A 56 5.70 2.29 -5.51
C PHE A 56 6.47 3.33 -4.70
N SER A 57 5.92 4.51 -4.49
CA SER A 57 6.50 5.52 -3.58
C SER A 57 6.61 4.98 -2.16
N THR A 58 5.61 4.24 -1.68
CA THR A 58 5.64 3.58 -0.37
C THR A 58 6.77 2.57 -0.28
N ILE A 59 6.89 1.68 -1.25
CA ILE A 59 7.95 0.67 -1.32
C ILE A 59 9.32 1.34 -1.33
N ASN A 60 9.50 2.40 -2.12
CA ASN A 60 10.77 3.11 -2.22
C ASN A 60 11.14 3.81 -0.90
N CYS A 61 10.19 4.44 -0.22
CA CYS A 61 10.42 5.03 1.10
C CYS A 61 10.84 3.98 2.11
N LEU A 62 10.15 2.85 2.19
CA LEU A 62 10.47 1.77 3.13
C LEU A 62 11.84 1.16 2.85
N LYS A 63 12.22 0.99 1.58
CA LYS A 63 13.57 0.53 1.22
C LYS A 63 14.64 1.51 1.68
N LYS A 64 14.42 2.83 1.55
CA LYS A 64 15.32 3.86 2.08
C LYS A 64 15.41 3.84 3.61
N LEU A 65 14.38 3.38 4.27
CA LEU A 65 14.34 3.19 5.72
C LEU A 65 14.88 1.81 6.16
N ASN A 66 15.57 1.14 5.27
CA ASN A 66 16.24 -0.15 5.49
C ASN A 66 15.27 -1.33 5.75
N ILE A 67 14.10 -1.28 5.15
CA ILE A 67 13.16 -2.40 5.11
C ILE A 67 13.35 -3.17 3.80
N LYS A 68 13.61 -4.46 3.91
CA LYS A 68 13.72 -5.33 2.74
C LYS A 68 12.33 -5.71 2.24
N ILE A 69 12.10 -5.50 0.94
CA ILE A 69 10.85 -5.86 0.25
C ILE A 69 11.21 -6.59 -1.02
N SER A 70 10.62 -7.76 -1.24
CA SER A 70 10.82 -8.60 -2.42
C SER A 70 9.51 -8.77 -3.18
N TYR A 71 9.56 -8.65 -4.50
CA TYR A 71 8.46 -8.97 -5.38
C TYR A 71 8.48 -10.47 -5.72
N LEU A 72 7.36 -11.14 -5.58
CA LEU A 72 7.23 -12.58 -5.83
C LEU A 72 6.50 -12.90 -7.13
N GLY A 73 6.09 -11.89 -7.88
CA GLY A 73 5.24 -12.06 -9.05
C GLY A 73 3.75 -11.95 -8.70
N ASN A 74 2.92 -11.82 -9.72
CA ASN A 74 1.45 -11.79 -9.60
C ASN A 74 0.94 -10.85 -8.49
N LYS A 75 1.42 -9.60 -8.49
CA LYS A 75 1.04 -8.56 -7.51
C LYS A 75 1.22 -9.00 -6.04
N THR A 76 2.18 -9.88 -5.79
CA THR A 76 2.49 -10.40 -4.45
C THR A 76 3.86 -9.94 -4.01
N TYR A 77 3.91 -9.44 -2.79
CA TYR A 77 5.13 -8.89 -2.19
C TYR A 77 5.40 -9.53 -0.83
N LYS A 78 6.68 -9.68 -0.52
CA LYS A 78 7.18 -10.13 0.78
C LYS A 78 7.85 -8.96 1.47
N VAL A 79 7.39 -8.62 2.67
CA VAL A 79 7.95 -7.56 3.50
C VAL A 79 8.63 -8.18 4.71
N PHE A 80 9.90 -7.83 4.93
CA PHE A 80 10.68 -8.28 6.08
C PHE A 80 10.62 -7.22 7.17
N GLY A 81 9.61 -7.31 8.02
CA GLY A 81 9.39 -6.38 9.12
C GLY A 81 10.41 -6.55 10.23
N LYS A 82 10.75 -5.46 10.89
CA LYS A 82 11.78 -5.40 11.93
C LYS A 82 11.24 -4.90 13.28
N GLY A 83 9.96 -4.66 13.37
CA GLY A 83 9.31 -4.10 14.55
C GLY A 83 9.17 -2.58 14.50
N LEU A 84 8.32 -2.05 15.39
CA LEU A 84 8.14 -0.61 15.54
C LEU A 84 9.44 0.03 16.08
N GLY A 85 9.76 1.23 15.59
CA GLY A 85 10.99 1.92 15.99
C GLY A 85 12.28 1.41 15.31
N SER A 86 12.17 0.50 14.34
CA SER A 86 13.31 -0.16 13.70
C SER A 86 13.83 0.55 12.45
N TYR A 87 13.17 1.61 11.99
CA TYR A 87 13.58 2.30 10.78
C TYR A 87 14.95 2.93 10.92
N LYS A 88 15.78 2.76 9.90
CA LYS A 88 17.12 3.34 9.83
C LYS A 88 17.31 4.00 8.48
N ALA A 89 17.64 5.26 8.47
CA ALA A 89 17.97 6.02 7.28
C ALA A 89 19.45 6.42 7.30
N LYS A 90 20.03 6.58 6.11
CA LYS A 90 21.32 7.24 5.98
C LYS A 90 21.14 8.74 6.28
N SER A 91 22.19 9.37 6.81
CA SER A 91 22.19 10.83 7.02
C SER A 91 21.80 11.57 5.73
N ASN A 92 20.96 12.61 5.88
CA ASN A 92 20.43 13.40 4.78
C ASN A 92 19.56 12.64 3.75
N SER A 93 19.01 11.48 4.12
CA SER A 93 18.06 10.78 3.26
C SER A 93 16.80 11.60 3.05
N LYS A 94 16.39 11.70 1.78
CA LYS A 94 15.12 12.33 1.41
C LYS A 94 14.11 11.24 1.05
N LEU A 95 12.95 11.29 1.70
CA LEU A 95 11.81 10.42 1.37
C LEU A 95 10.89 11.17 0.42
N ASN A 96 10.62 10.59 -0.72
CA ASN A 96 9.69 11.14 -1.69
C ASN A 96 8.36 10.40 -1.58
N PHE A 97 7.34 11.09 -1.08
CA PHE A 97 5.99 10.52 -0.95
C PHE A 97 5.19 10.57 -2.26
N GLY A 98 5.78 11.13 -3.33
CA GLY A 98 5.05 11.37 -4.56
C GLY A 98 3.83 12.26 -4.29
N ASN A 99 2.67 11.85 -4.80
CA ASN A 99 1.40 12.53 -4.59
C ASN A 99 0.51 11.84 -3.54
N SER A 100 1.09 11.01 -2.67
CA SER A 100 0.35 10.21 -1.71
C SER A 100 0.21 10.91 -0.35
N GLY A 101 -0.95 11.50 -0.09
CA GLY A 101 -1.29 12.03 1.23
C GLY A 101 -1.41 10.93 2.30
N THR A 102 -1.89 9.74 1.94
CA THR A 102 -1.97 8.58 2.84
C THR A 102 -0.59 8.17 3.31
N LEU A 103 0.37 8.01 2.40
CA LEU A 103 1.74 7.65 2.74
C LEU A 103 2.38 8.72 3.62
N ALA A 104 2.28 10.00 3.24
CA ALA A 104 2.91 11.10 3.96
C ALA A 104 2.45 11.16 5.41
N ARG A 105 1.16 11.06 5.66
CA ARG A 105 0.59 11.14 7.01
C ARG A 105 0.93 9.92 7.86
N LEU A 106 0.73 8.73 7.34
CA LEU A 106 0.93 7.49 8.11
C LEU A 106 2.41 7.23 8.36
N LEU A 107 3.26 7.37 7.35
CA LEU A 107 4.69 7.13 7.51
C LEU A 107 5.34 8.14 8.47
N THR A 108 4.96 9.41 8.40
CA THR A 108 5.42 10.44 9.34
C THR A 108 5.06 10.05 10.78
N GLY A 109 3.83 9.59 11.03
CA GLY A 109 3.42 9.11 12.34
C GLY A 109 4.26 7.93 12.84
N ILE A 110 4.58 6.98 11.96
CA ILE A 110 5.41 5.82 12.33
C ILE A 110 6.86 6.24 12.60
N ILE A 111 7.43 7.15 11.82
CA ILE A 111 8.81 7.62 11.99
C ILE A 111 9.00 8.30 13.35
N THR A 112 8.00 8.98 13.89
CA THR A 112 8.10 9.62 15.20
C THR A 112 8.36 8.63 16.36
N SER A 113 8.09 7.34 16.14
CA SER A 113 8.42 6.27 17.11
C SER A 113 9.84 5.74 16.95
N THR A 114 10.59 6.24 15.98
CA THR A 114 11.98 5.81 15.73
C THR A 114 12.93 6.73 16.48
N PRO A 115 13.86 6.20 17.28
CA PRO A 115 14.84 7.00 18.01
C PRO A 115 15.81 7.74 17.12
#